data_c89d391c2fa25afb535dbe21c6451fd8
#
_entry.id   c89d391c2fa25afb535dbe21c6451fd8
#
_cell.length_a   1.000
_cell.length_b   1.000
_cell.length_c   1.000
_cell.angle_alpha   90.00
_cell.angle_beta   90.00
_cell.angle_gamma   90.00
#
_symmetry.space_group_name_H-M   'P 1'
#
loop_
_entity.id
_entity.type
_entity.pdbx_description
1 polymer ?
#
loop_
_entity_poly.entity_id
_entity_poly.type
_entity_poly.pdbx_seq_one_letter_code
_entity_poly.pdbx_strand_id
1 'polypeptide(L)'
;AGDPTLSASELGPLSSVLAADHLSEQLARAVKHGATIAGTGTQDGAWFSPVVLTDVTPENPAHAEEFFGPVAMVYRATDEAHAIEIANDTPFGLGSYVFTTDPDQALRVADQIEAGMVFINGVGLDSPELPFGGIKRSGFGRELGRFGMEEFVNRKMIRVLH
;
A
#
# COMPACT_ATOMS: atom_id res chain seq x y z
N ALA A 1 -18.20 -6.38 6.57
CA ALA A 1 -18.72 -5.17 5.90
C ALA A 1 -20.18 -4.95 6.33
N GLY A 2 -20.57 -3.71 6.52
CA GLY A 2 -21.92 -3.38 7.01
C GLY A 2 -22.28 -1.92 6.75
N ASP A 3 -23.48 -1.50 7.16
CA ASP A 3 -23.95 -0.12 7.03
C ASP A 3 -22.96 0.85 7.72
N PRO A 4 -22.34 1.80 7.00
CA PRO A 4 -21.32 2.70 7.56
C PRO A 4 -21.89 3.69 8.60
N THR A 5 -23.21 3.81 8.72
CA THR A 5 -23.85 4.62 9.75
C THR A 5 -23.93 3.93 11.11
N LEU A 6 -23.64 2.62 11.15
CA LEU A 6 -23.65 1.83 12.38
C LEU A 6 -22.24 1.71 12.96
N SER A 7 -22.10 1.99 14.25
CA SER A 7 -20.81 1.91 14.96
C SER A 7 -20.20 0.50 15.00
N ALA A 8 -21.00 -0.54 14.77
CA ALA A 8 -20.54 -1.93 14.68
C ALA A 8 -19.98 -2.31 13.29
N SER A 9 -20.09 -1.43 12.31
CA SER A 9 -19.59 -1.68 10.95
C SER A 9 -18.15 -1.20 10.85
N GLU A 10 -17.21 -2.14 10.73
CA GLU A 10 -15.78 -1.84 10.56
C GLU A 10 -15.42 -1.51 9.12
N LEU A 11 -16.24 -1.93 8.16
CA LEU A 11 -16.00 -1.76 6.74
C LEU A 11 -17.29 -1.39 6.01
N GLY A 12 -17.28 -0.26 5.31
CA GLY A 12 -18.37 0.21 4.46
C GLY A 12 -18.36 -0.40 3.05
N PRO A 13 -19.26 0.05 2.15
CA PRO A 13 -19.26 -0.35 0.75
C PRO A 13 -18.09 0.29 0.01
N LEU A 14 -17.76 -0.27 -1.14
CA LEU A 14 -16.88 0.37 -2.12
C LEU A 14 -17.57 1.63 -2.70
N SER A 15 -16.79 2.46 -3.40
CA SER A 15 -17.27 3.73 -3.95
C SER A 15 -18.44 3.58 -4.95
N SER A 16 -18.55 2.42 -5.58
CA SER A 16 -19.59 2.11 -6.56
C SER A 16 -19.69 0.60 -6.82
N VAL A 17 -20.79 0.18 -7.45
CA VAL A 17 -20.95 -1.19 -7.97
C VAL A 17 -19.86 -1.48 -9.00
N LEU A 18 -19.54 -0.53 -9.88
CA LEU A 18 -18.48 -0.70 -10.87
C LEU A 18 -17.10 -0.96 -10.23
N ALA A 19 -16.79 -0.30 -9.10
CA ALA A 19 -15.57 -0.57 -8.35
C ALA A 19 -15.56 -2.00 -7.79
N ALA A 20 -16.70 -2.48 -7.31
CA ALA A 20 -16.84 -3.86 -6.82
C ALA A 20 -16.74 -4.89 -7.95
N ASP A 21 -17.33 -4.61 -9.10
CA ASP A 21 -17.22 -5.47 -10.30
C ASP A 21 -15.77 -5.59 -10.75
N HIS A 22 -15.05 -4.46 -10.81
CA HIS A 22 -13.63 -4.46 -11.16
C HIS A 22 -12.79 -5.27 -10.17
N LEU A 23 -13.05 -5.14 -8.87
CA LEU A 23 -12.38 -5.93 -7.84
C LEU A 23 -12.65 -7.43 -7.98
N SER A 24 -13.90 -7.81 -8.29
CA SER A 24 -14.29 -9.20 -8.57
C SER A 24 -13.53 -9.75 -9.78
N GLU A 25 -13.38 -8.97 -10.84
CA GLU A 25 -12.61 -9.37 -12.02
C GLU A 25 -11.12 -9.53 -11.72
N GLN A 26 -10.54 -8.65 -10.91
CA GLN A 26 -9.14 -8.77 -10.46
C GLN A 26 -8.94 -10.07 -9.66
N LEU A 27 -9.83 -10.36 -8.71
CA LEU A 27 -9.77 -11.60 -7.93
C LEU A 27 -9.92 -12.85 -8.81
N ALA A 28 -10.87 -12.84 -9.74
CA ALA A 28 -11.04 -13.96 -10.66
C ALA A 28 -9.79 -14.20 -11.52
N ARG A 29 -9.12 -13.14 -11.97
CA ARG A 29 -7.84 -13.25 -12.69
C ARG A 29 -6.75 -13.82 -11.79
N ALA A 30 -6.62 -13.31 -10.56
CA ALA A 30 -5.62 -13.80 -9.61
C ALA A 30 -5.76 -15.32 -9.37
N VAL A 31 -6.97 -15.78 -9.10
CA VAL A 31 -7.27 -17.22 -8.89
C VAL A 31 -7.00 -18.03 -10.14
N LYS A 32 -7.40 -17.55 -11.31
CA LYS A 32 -7.12 -18.22 -12.59
C LYS A 32 -5.61 -18.44 -12.82
N HIS A 33 -4.77 -17.57 -12.28
CA HIS A 33 -3.31 -17.65 -12.37
C HIS A 33 -2.65 -18.27 -11.12
N GLY A 34 -3.43 -18.98 -10.30
CA GLY A 34 -2.91 -19.83 -9.23
C GLY A 34 -2.98 -19.25 -7.82
N ALA A 35 -3.48 -18.04 -7.62
CA ALA A 35 -3.69 -17.52 -6.27
C ALA A 35 -4.79 -18.30 -5.54
N THR A 36 -4.62 -18.44 -4.24
CA THR A 36 -5.58 -19.07 -3.33
C THR A 36 -6.32 -18.00 -2.53
N ILE A 37 -7.66 -18.09 -2.47
CA ILE A 37 -8.50 -17.22 -1.66
C ILE A 37 -8.71 -17.83 -0.26
N ALA A 38 -8.38 -17.05 0.78
CA ALA A 38 -8.84 -17.29 2.14
C ALA A 38 -9.89 -16.20 2.49
N GLY A 39 -11.06 -16.62 2.90
CA GLY A 39 -12.22 -15.76 3.09
C GLY A 39 -13.34 -16.05 2.10
N THR A 40 -14.37 -15.21 2.07
CA THR A 40 -15.56 -15.47 1.25
C THR A 40 -15.51 -14.80 -0.12
N GLY A 41 -14.91 -13.61 -0.24
CA GLY A 41 -14.80 -12.88 -1.50
C GLY A 41 -16.14 -12.60 -2.18
N THR A 42 -17.23 -12.45 -1.41
CA THR A 42 -18.56 -12.25 -1.96
C THR A 42 -18.85 -10.77 -2.18
N GLN A 43 -19.49 -10.49 -3.31
CA GLN A 43 -19.99 -9.17 -3.67
C GLN A 43 -21.51 -9.13 -3.58
N ASP A 44 -22.04 -8.01 -3.05
CA ASP A 44 -23.47 -7.67 -3.09
C ASP A 44 -23.61 -6.17 -3.40
N GLY A 45 -23.91 -5.84 -4.65
CA GLY A 45 -23.86 -4.47 -5.14
C GLY A 45 -22.45 -3.85 -4.96
N ALA A 46 -22.36 -2.75 -4.23
CA ALA A 46 -21.09 -2.12 -3.88
C ALA A 46 -20.40 -2.73 -2.63
N TRP A 47 -21.05 -3.64 -1.95
CA TRP A 47 -20.50 -4.32 -0.77
C TRP A 47 -19.57 -5.44 -1.20
N PHE A 48 -18.44 -5.53 -0.51
CA PHE A 48 -17.44 -6.56 -0.77
C PHE A 48 -16.91 -7.12 0.56
N SER A 49 -16.92 -8.44 0.71
CA SER A 49 -16.39 -9.07 1.91
C SER A 49 -14.86 -9.13 1.86
N PRO A 50 -14.16 -8.96 3.01
CA PRO A 50 -12.71 -9.04 3.07
C PRO A 50 -12.17 -10.38 2.57
N VAL A 51 -11.04 -10.31 1.86
CA VAL A 51 -10.35 -11.45 1.26
C VAL A 51 -8.87 -11.37 1.53
N VAL A 52 -8.26 -12.50 1.78
CA VAL A 52 -6.81 -12.67 1.76
C VAL A 52 -6.43 -13.58 0.59
N LEU A 53 -5.49 -13.12 -0.23
CA LEU A 53 -4.85 -13.92 -1.28
C LEU A 53 -3.53 -14.47 -0.78
N THR A 54 -3.29 -15.75 -1.05
CA THR A 54 -1.99 -16.42 -0.88
C THR A 54 -1.56 -17.03 -2.20
N ASP A 55 -0.34 -17.55 -2.25
CA ASP A 55 0.22 -18.23 -3.43
C ASP A 55 0.25 -17.35 -4.70
N VAL A 56 0.34 -16.02 -4.50
CA VAL A 56 0.53 -15.07 -5.58
C VAL A 56 2.01 -15.09 -5.98
N THR A 57 2.30 -15.62 -7.18
CA THR A 57 3.66 -15.63 -7.72
C THR A 57 3.95 -14.37 -8.53
N PRO A 58 5.22 -14.05 -8.85
CA PRO A 58 5.56 -12.89 -9.69
C PRO A 58 4.91 -12.90 -11.08
N GLU A 59 4.60 -14.08 -11.61
CA GLU A 59 3.91 -14.24 -12.91
C GLU A 59 2.39 -14.02 -12.83
N ASN A 60 1.84 -14.00 -11.63
CA ASN A 60 0.42 -13.70 -11.43
C ASN A 60 0.17 -12.21 -11.61
N PRO A 61 -0.77 -11.78 -12.48
CA PRO A 61 -1.07 -10.35 -12.67
C PRO A 61 -1.35 -9.59 -11.37
N ALA A 62 -1.93 -10.26 -10.37
CA ALA A 62 -2.23 -9.67 -9.05
C ALA A 62 -0.98 -9.15 -8.34
N HIS A 63 0.21 -9.73 -8.61
CA HIS A 63 1.47 -9.33 -7.97
C HIS A 63 1.81 -7.85 -8.20
N ALA A 64 1.51 -7.32 -9.38
CA ALA A 64 1.79 -5.95 -9.78
C ALA A 64 0.54 -5.05 -9.85
N GLU A 65 -0.64 -5.58 -9.48
CA GLU A 65 -1.90 -4.84 -9.47
C GLU A 65 -2.19 -4.27 -8.07
N GLU A 66 -2.83 -3.10 -8.04
CA GLU A 66 -3.43 -2.55 -6.83
C GLU A 66 -4.89 -3.00 -6.73
N PHE A 67 -5.25 -3.64 -5.63
CA PHE A 67 -6.63 -3.95 -5.29
C PHE A 67 -7.25 -2.78 -4.53
N PHE A 68 -8.09 -2.01 -5.20
CA PHE A 68 -8.74 -0.85 -4.58
C PHE A 68 -9.98 -1.28 -3.78
N GLY A 69 -9.75 -2.09 -2.75
CA GLY A 69 -10.80 -2.68 -1.92
C GLY A 69 -10.23 -3.59 -0.82
N PRO A 70 -11.08 -4.31 -0.07
CA PRO A 70 -10.70 -5.10 1.10
C PRO A 70 -10.04 -6.44 0.71
N VAL A 71 -8.97 -6.37 -0.06
CA VAL A 71 -8.17 -7.51 -0.47
C VAL A 71 -6.74 -7.31 0.03
N ALA A 72 -6.23 -8.28 0.78
CA ALA A 72 -4.85 -8.33 1.23
C ALA A 72 -4.12 -9.48 0.55
N MET A 73 -2.89 -9.26 0.10
CA MET A 73 -1.99 -10.32 -0.35
C MET A 73 -1.01 -10.66 0.78
N VAL A 74 -0.84 -11.96 1.04
CA VAL A 74 0.09 -12.44 2.05
C VAL A 74 1.16 -13.31 1.40
N TYR A 75 2.40 -12.91 1.57
CA TYR A 75 3.58 -13.60 1.08
C TYR A 75 4.35 -14.24 2.23
N ARG A 76 5.00 -15.34 1.95
CA ARG A 76 5.88 -16.01 2.91
C ARG A 76 7.34 -15.80 2.50
N ALA A 77 8.09 -15.12 3.33
CA ALA A 77 9.53 -14.94 3.15
C ALA A 77 10.32 -16.04 3.88
N THR A 78 11.45 -16.42 3.36
CA THR A 78 12.39 -17.38 3.98
C THR A 78 13.30 -16.74 5.01
N ASP A 79 13.61 -15.46 4.82
CA ASP A 79 14.49 -14.66 5.65
C ASP A 79 14.23 -13.15 5.45
N GLU A 80 15.00 -12.30 6.12
CA GLU A 80 14.88 -10.84 6.05
C GLU A 80 15.17 -10.30 4.64
N ALA A 81 16.21 -10.81 3.99
CA ALA A 81 16.59 -10.34 2.66
C ALA A 81 15.48 -10.63 1.64
N HIS A 82 14.92 -11.83 1.67
CA HIS A 82 13.80 -12.21 0.83
C HIS A 82 12.53 -11.41 1.15
N ALA A 83 12.29 -11.06 2.43
CA ALA A 83 11.16 -10.20 2.79
C ALA A 83 11.29 -8.79 2.18
N ILE A 84 12.49 -8.22 2.18
CA ILE A 84 12.80 -6.93 1.57
C ILE A 84 12.66 -7.00 0.04
N GLU A 85 13.15 -8.07 -0.58
CA GLU A 85 13.00 -8.32 -2.01
C GLU A 85 11.52 -8.34 -2.42
N ILE A 86 10.69 -9.13 -1.73
CA ILE A 86 9.23 -9.19 -1.98
C ILE A 86 8.58 -7.82 -1.77
N ALA A 87 8.94 -7.11 -0.70
CA ALA A 87 8.36 -5.80 -0.40
C ALA A 87 8.69 -4.74 -1.45
N ASN A 88 9.86 -4.86 -2.09
CA ASN A 88 10.32 -3.95 -3.14
C ASN A 88 9.88 -4.35 -4.55
N ASP A 89 9.47 -5.60 -4.76
CA ASP A 89 9.02 -6.12 -6.06
C ASP A 89 7.57 -5.71 -6.35
N THR A 90 7.38 -4.40 -6.44
CA THR A 90 6.09 -3.77 -6.74
C THR A 90 6.31 -2.48 -7.54
N PRO A 91 5.40 -2.13 -8.47
CA PRO A 91 5.45 -0.85 -9.17
C PRO A 91 5.07 0.34 -8.28
N PHE A 92 4.64 0.13 -7.04
CA PHE A 92 4.21 1.15 -6.10
C PHE A 92 5.21 1.35 -4.97
N GLY A 93 5.15 2.49 -4.29
CA GLY A 93 6.04 2.80 -3.16
C GLY A 93 5.54 4.00 -2.38
N LEU A 94 4.30 3.96 -1.88
CA LEU A 94 3.75 5.05 -1.07
C LEU A 94 4.21 4.93 0.37
N GLY A 95 3.76 3.91 1.07
CA GLY A 95 4.07 3.69 2.47
C GLY A 95 4.31 2.20 2.77
N SER A 96 5.06 1.95 3.83
CA SER A 96 5.38 0.62 4.31
C SER A 96 5.36 0.58 5.83
N TYR A 97 5.17 -0.61 6.38
CA TYR A 97 5.18 -0.86 7.81
C TYR A 97 6.15 -1.99 8.14
N VAL A 98 6.98 -1.78 9.15
CA VAL A 98 7.91 -2.78 9.68
C VAL A 98 7.57 -3.06 11.14
N PHE A 99 7.29 -4.31 11.46
CA PHE A 99 7.00 -4.73 12.83
C PHE A 99 8.09 -5.67 13.32
N THR A 100 8.84 -5.23 14.32
CA THR A 100 9.90 -6.02 14.96
C THR A 100 10.16 -5.51 16.37
N THR A 101 10.67 -6.36 17.23
CA THR A 101 11.14 -6.00 18.58
C THR A 101 12.63 -5.64 18.61
N ASP A 102 13.36 -5.86 17.51
CA ASP A 102 14.77 -5.53 17.38
C ASP A 102 14.92 -4.15 16.71
N PRO A 103 15.42 -3.12 17.43
CA PRO A 103 15.56 -1.77 16.89
C PRO A 103 16.60 -1.66 15.76
N ASP A 104 17.64 -2.48 15.79
CA ASP A 104 18.67 -2.46 14.74
C ASP A 104 18.12 -3.09 13.45
N GLN A 105 17.32 -4.15 13.57
CA GLN A 105 16.59 -4.73 12.45
C GLN A 105 15.61 -3.72 11.87
N ALA A 106 14.86 -3.03 12.73
CA ALA A 106 13.88 -2.04 12.28
C ALA A 106 14.49 -1.00 11.35
N LEU A 107 15.61 -0.38 11.76
CA LEU A 107 16.31 0.63 10.99
C LEU A 107 16.94 0.05 9.72
N ARG A 108 17.60 -1.11 9.83
CA ARG A 108 18.25 -1.78 8.69
C ARG A 108 17.26 -2.18 7.60
N VAL A 109 16.07 -2.67 7.99
CA VAL A 109 15.00 -3.02 7.04
C VAL A 109 14.39 -1.76 6.45
N ALA A 110 14.05 -0.77 7.27
CA ALA A 110 13.45 0.48 6.82
C ALA A 110 14.32 1.22 5.79
N ASP A 111 15.64 1.20 5.95
CA ASP A 111 16.59 1.82 5.01
C ASP A 111 16.59 1.14 3.62
N GLN A 112 16.21 -0.12 3.55
CA GLN A 112 16.20 -0.90 2.31
C GLN A 112 14.82 -0.97 1.64
N ILE A 113 13.76 -0.56 2.31
CA ILE A 113 12.41 -0.54 1.72
C ILE A 113 12.27 0.64 0.75
N GLU A 114 11.90 0.33 -0.47
CA GLU A 114 11.65 1.30 -1.54
C GLU A 114 10.24 1.89 -1.47
N ALA A 115 10.01 2.71 -0.44
CA ALA A 115 8.79 3.46 -0.25
C ALA A 115 9.09 4.92 0.15
N GLY A 116 8.15 5.82 -0.08
CA GLY A 116 8.30 7.22 0.33
C GLY A 116 8.18 7.42 1.83
N MET A 117 7.52 6.49 2.52
CA MET A 117 7.33 6.49 3.97
C MET A 117 7.50 5.07 4.52
N VAL A 118 8.21 4.94 5.64
CA VAL A 118 8.31 3.67 6.38
C VAL A 118 7.99 3.93 7.84
N PHE A 119 7.01 3.21 8.36
CA PHE A 119 6.58 3.31 9.75
C PHE A 119 7.01 2.06 10.52
N ILE A 120 7.59 2.24 11.69
CA ILE A 120 8.08 1.15 12.53
C ILE A 120 7.12 0.96 13.70
N ASN A 121 6.63 -0.26 13.86
CA ASN A 121 5.76 -0.70 14.96
C ASN A 121 4.47 0.13 15.13
N GLY A 122 3.96 0.69 14.05
CA GLY A 122 2.72 1.46 14.08
C GLY A 122 2.10 1.63 12.70
N VAL A 123 0.80 1.87 12.67
CA VAL A 123 0.00 2.12 11.46
C VAL A 123 -0.68 3.48 11.62
N GLY A 124 -0.79 4.26 10.53
CA GLY A 124 -1.44 5.56 10.56
C GLY A 124 -0.72 6.59 11.43
N LEU A 125 0.61 6.63 11.34
CA LEU A 125 1.47 7.55 12.11
C LEU A 125 1.78 8.85 11.36
N ASP A 126 1.05 9.16 10.31
CA ASP A 126 1.17 10.42 9.58
C ASP A 126 0.71 11.60 10.44
N SER A 127 1.35 12.73 10.26
CA SER A 127 0.98 13.98 10.90
C SER A 127 1.25 15.18 9.98
N PRO A 128 0.58 16.33 10.20
CA PRO A 128 0.76 17.51 9.36
C PRO A 128 2.20 18.03 9.27
N GLU A 129 3.07 17.69 10.21
CA GLU A 129 4.47 18.10 10.25
C GLU A 129 5.39 17.14 9.49
N LEU A 130 4.92 15.94 9.18
CA LEU A 130 5.71 14.91 8.50
C LEU A 130 5.46 14.92 6.99
N PRO A 131 6.50 14.73 6.16
CA PRO A 131 6.32 14.66 4.73
C PRO A 131 5.54 13.40 4.33
N PHE A 132 4.47 13.60 3.56
CA PHE A 132 3.67 12.52 3.00
C PHE A 132 3.92 12.42 1.49
N GLY A 133 4.13 11.23 0.98
CA GLY A 133 4.27 10.98 -0.46
C GLY A 133 5.04 9.72 -0.78
N GLY A 134 4.98 9.34 -2.05
CA GLY A 134 5.51 8.09 -2.57
C GLY A 134 6.69 8.23 -3.52
N ILE A 135 7.09 7.10 -4.05
CA ILE A 135 8.02 6.91 -5.15
C ILE A 135 7.41 5.92 -6.16
N LYS A 136 8.13 5.61 -7.22
CA LYS A 136 7.66 4.71 -8.28
C LYS A 136 6.31 5.22 -8.86
N ARG A 137 5.35 4.35 -9.15
CA ARG A 137 4.03 4.72 -9.67
C ARG A 137 3.11 5.39 -8.65
N SER A 138 3.46 5.35 -7.36
CA SER A 138 2.73 6.11 -6.33
C SER A 138 2.94 7.61 -6.46
N GLY A 139 3.85 8.07 -7.31
CA GLY A 139 4.07 9.47 -7.62
C GLY A 139 5.40 10.00 -7.10
N PHE A 140 5.57 11.31 -7.18
CA PHE A 140 6.76 12.04 -6.75
C PHE A 140 6.35 13.33 -6.04
N GLY A 141 7.32 13.98 -5.38
CA GLY A 141 7.04 15.12 -4.52
C GLY A 141 6.63 14.69 -3.11
N ARG A 142 6.36 15.67 -2.27
CA ARG A 142 5.90 15.46 -0.90
C ARG A 142 4.83 16.47 -0.55
N GLU A 143 3.77 15.97 0.08
CA GLU A 143 2.78 16.79 0.77
C GLU A 143 3.18 16.97 2.23
N LEU A 144 2.53 17.87 2.92
CA LEU A 144 2.68 18.15 4.33
C LEU A 144 4.11 18.61 4.75
N GLY A 145 4.25 19.01 5.99
CA GLY A 145 5.48 19.55 6.51
C GLY A 145 6.03 20.73 5.68
N ARG A 146 7.29 21.05 5.86
CA ARG A 146 7.97 22.11 5.09
C ARG A 146 8.14 21.75 3.61
N PHE A 147 8.27 20.46 3.29
CA PHE A 147 8.48 19.99 1.92
C PHE A 147 7.24 20.22 1.05
N GLY A 148 6.03 20.03 1.61
CA GLY A 148 4.79 20.33 0.89
C GLY A 148 4.68 21.80 0.46
N MET A 149 5.13 22.73 1.28
CA MET A 149 5.18 24.14 0.89
C MET A 149 6.19 24.40 -0.24
N GLU A 150 7.31 23.69 -0.24
CA GLU A 150 8.37 23.85 -1.24
C GLU A 150 7.94 23.41 -2.64
N GLU A 151 6.94 22.53 -2.76
CA GLU A 151 6.37 22.11 -4.05
C GLU A 151 5.59 23.23 -4.77
N PHE A 152 5.16 24.26 -4.03
CA PHE A 152 4.38 25.39 -4.57
C PHE A 152 5.19 26.66 -4.79
N VAL A 153 6.53 26.60 -4.62
CA VAL A 153 7.40 27.78 -4.76
C VAL A 153 8.47 27.55 -5.83
N ASN A 154 8.75 28.60 -6.61
CA ASN A 154 9.85 28.59 -7.56
C ASN A 154 11.15 28.95 -6.85
N ARG A 155 12.11 28.04 -6.86
CA ARG A 155 13.46 28.30 -6.36
C ARG A 155 14.25 29.10 -7.39
N LYS A 156 14.80 30.24 -6.97
CA LYS A 156 15.60 31.12 -7.83
C LYS A 156 17.03 31.23 -7.30
N MET A 157 18.00 30.95 -8.15
CA MET A 157 19.41 31.17 -7.85
C MET A 157 19.77 32.62 -8.25
N ILE A 158 20.40 33.37 -7.34
CA ILE A 158 21.01 34.65 -7.61
C ILE A 158 22.49 34.51 -7.24
N ARG A 159 23.38 34.76 -8.20
CA ARG A 159 24.83 34.77 -8.00
C ARG A 159 25.39 36.11 -8.39
N VAL A 160 26.09 36.75 -7.48
CA VAL A 160 26.83 38.01 -7.72
C VAL A 160 28.32 37.68 -7.75
N LEU A 161 29.00 38.09 -8.82
CA LEU A 161 30.46 38.02 -8.94
C LEU A 161 31.01 39.41 -8.59
N HIS A 162 32.03 39.47 -7.74
CA HIS A 162 32.77 40.67 -7.37
C HIS A 162 34.15 40.68 -8.01
#